data_c3d3479bc7e249007294ae08eb5754ef
#
_entry.id   c3d3479bc7e249007294ae08eb5754ef
#
_cell.length_a   1.000
_cell.length_b   1.000
_cell.length_c   1.000
_cell.angle_alpha   90.00
_cell.angle_beta   90.00
_cell.angle_gamma   90.00
#
_symmetry.space_group_name_H-M   'P 1'
#
loop_
_entity.id
_entity.type
_entity.pdbx_description
1 polymer ?
#
loop_
_entity_poly.entity_id
_entity_poly.type
_entity_poly.pdbx_seq_one_letter_code
_entity_poly.pdbx_strand_id
1 'polypeptide(L)'
;MRIIAGLYRGKKLFSPQSDQVRPTADRARESVFNILYSMLEKPWAELSFADIFAGTGAMGFEALSRGSKKVAFVDIDVASINKNLVMFQNEKSKVAVVKRDACNLGVAPCAFDVVFMDAPYKKGLSEKALCEIVEKKWRAEDGICIVDTAAEENVDISEQMALIDKRKYGAATFWFLKFI
;
A
#
# COMPACT_ATOMS: atom_id res chain seq x y z
N MET A 1 -7.54 5.81 13.33
CA MET A 1 -7.31 5.88 11.87
C MET A 1 -8.65 5.87 11.14
N ARG A 2 -8.82 6.58 10.03
CA ARG A 2 -10.08 6.68 9.28
C ARG A 2 -9.83 6.72 7.77
N ILE A 3 -10.84 6.38 6.98
CA ILE A 3 -10.87 6.57 5.53
C ILE A 3 -11.01 8.05 5.20
N ILE A 4 -10.20 8.55 4.28
CA ILE A 4 -10.08 9.99 3.96
C ILE A 4 -11.01 10.40 2.83
N ALA A 5 -11.10 9.56 1.79
CA ALA A 5 -11.87 9.88 0.59
C ALA A 5 -12.65 8.66 0.04
N GLY A 6 -13.48 8.90 -0.98
CA GLY A 6 -14.25 7.87 -1.67
C GLY A 6 -15.53 7.46 -0.96
N LEU A 7 -16.06 6.30 -1.36
CA LEU A 7 -17.38 5.78 -0.94
C LEU A 7 -17.50 5.59 0.58
N TYR A 8 -16.39 5.26 1.23
CA TYR A 8 -16.35 4.94 2.66
C TYR A 8 -15.72 6.06 3.51
N ARG A 9 -15.66 7.29 2.98
CA ARG A 9 -15.10 8.46 3.68
C ARG A 9 -15.63 8.60 5.10
N GLY A 10 -14.72 8.83 6.05
CA GLY A 10 -15.02 9.05 7.47
C GLY A 10 -15.18 7.76 8.29
N LYS A 11 -15.27 6.56 7.66
CA LYS A 11 -15.30 5.30 8.41
C LYS A 11 -14.02 5.12 9.21
N LYS A 12 -14.17 4.78 10.50
CA LYS A 12 -13.05 4.48 11.39
C LYS A 12 -12.60 3.05 11.19
N LEU A 13 -11.31 2.84 10.98
CA LEU A 13 -10.69 1.52 10.94
C LEU A 13 -10.28 1.09 12.35
N PHE A 14 -10.51 -0.18 12.66
CA PHE A 14 -9.98 -0.80 13.88
C PHE A 14 -8.44 -0.83 13.81
N SER A 15 -7.80 -0.42 14.90
CA SER A 15 -6.35 -0.50 15.08
C SER A 15 -6.07 -0.98 16.51
N PRO A 16 -5.28 -2.04 16.72
CA PRO A 16 -4.98 -2.56 18.06
C PRO A 16 -4.10 -1.62 18.89
N GLN A 17 -3.40 -0.68 18.28
CA GLN A 17 -2.36 0.11 18.93
C GLN A 17 -2.74 1.53 19.36
N SER A 18 -3.87 2.09 18.97
CA SER A 18 -4.41 3.32 19.59
C SER A 18 -5.70 3.82 18.93
N ASP A 19 -6.60 4.40 19.75
CA ASP A 19 -7.71 5.25 19.31
C ASP A 19 -7.25 6.66 18.84
N GLN A 20 -5.95 6.96 18.90
CA GLN A 20 -5.42 8.26 18.51
C GLN A 20 -5.35 8.39 16.99
N VAL A 21 -6.27 9.15 16.44
CA VAL A 21 -6.17 9.69 15.08
C VAL A 21 -4.94 10.62 15.04
N ARG A 22 -3.90 10.22 14.29
CA ARG A 22 -2.72 11.06 14.06
C ARG A 22 -2.97 11.92 12.82
N PRO A 23 -3.24 13.24 12.95
CA PRO A 23 -3.53 14.10 11.78
C PRO A 23 -2.41 14.09 10.73
N THR A 24 -1.16 13.91 11.16
CA THR A 24 0.00 13.82 10.24
C THR A 24 -0.07 12.59 9.36
N ALA A 25 -0.44 11.43 9.93
CA ALA A 25 -0.58 10.18 9.17
C ALA A 25 -1.75 10.25 8.16
N ASP A 26 -2.86 10.88 8.52
CA ASP A 26 -3.99 11.09 7.61
C ASP A 26 -3.58 12.01 6.45
N ARG A 27 -2.86 13.11 6.70
CA ARG A 27 -2.36 14.04 5.67
C ARG A 27 -1.33 13.38 4.75
N ALA A 28 -0.41 12.60 5.31
CA ALA A 28 0.58 11.88 4.52
C ALA A 28 -0.10 10.90 3.56
N ARG A 29 -1.08 10.12 4.05
CA ARG A 29 -1.85 9.19 3.21
C ARG A 29 -2.61 9.91 2.11
N GLU A 30 -3.31 11.01 2.44
CA GLU A 30 -4.01 11.85 1.46
C GLU A 30 -3.06 12.35 0.37
N SER A 31 -1.88 12.84 0.75
CA SER A 31 -0.85 13.29 -0.18
C SER A 31 -0.37 12.18 -1.10
N VAL A 32 -0.10 10.97 -0.58
CA VAL A 32 0.31 9.82 -1.40
C VAL A 32 -0.75 9.52 -2.46
N PHE A 33 -2.02 9.46 -2.09
CA PHE A 33 -3.10 9.21 -3.05
C PHE A 33 -3.29 10.33 -4.07
N ASN A 34 -3.08 11.60 -3.69
CA ASN A 34 -3.14 12.74 -4.61
C ASN A 34 -1.99 12.70 -5.63
N ILE A 35 -0.77 12.34 -5.18
CA ILE A 35 0.38 12.15 -6.07
C ILE A 35 0.11 11.00 -7.04
N LEU A 36 -0.35 9.85 -6.55
CA LEU A 36 -0.74 8.72 -7.39
C LEU A 36 -1.77 9.12 -8.44
N TYR A 37 -2.79 9.90 -8.05
CA TYR A 37 -3.81 10.38 -8.98
C TYR A 37 -3.21 11.21 -10.12
N SER A 38 -2.17 12.00 -9.83
CA SER A 38 -1.49 12.81 -10.85
C SER A 38 -0.52 12.00 -11.73
N MET A 39 -0.01 10.87 -11.23
CA MET A 39 0.95 10.02 -11.94
C MET A 39 0.28 8.95 -12.82
N LEU A 40 -0.92 8.51 -12.42
CA LEU A 40 -1.63 7.43 -13.09
C LEU A 40 -2.57 8.02 -14.14
N GLU A 41 -2.41 7.59 -15.38
CA GLU A 41 -3.26 8.02 -16.50
C GLU A 41 -4.59 7.25 -16.57
N LYS A 42 -4.85 6.35 -15.61
CA LYS A 42 -6.03 5.50 -15.55
C LYS A 42 -6.95 5.91 -14.42
N PRO A 43 -8.28 5.82 -14.57
CA PRO A 43 -9.22 6.04 -13.48
C PRO A 43 -9.05 4.96 -12.39
N TRP A 44 -9.32 5.30 -11.13
CA TRP A 44 -9.20 4.37 -9.99
C TRP A 44 -10.00 3.06 -10.19
N ALA A 45 -11.13 3.12 -10.89
CA ALA A 45 -11.95 1.96 -11.19
C ALA A 45 -11.28 0.91 -12.10
N GLU A 46 -10.17 1.27 -12.74
CA GLU A 46 -9.37 0.38 -13.57
C GLU A 46 -8.08 -0.09 -12.87
N LEU A 47 -7.73 0.52 -11.74
CA LEU A 47 -6.49 0.26 -11.02
C LEU A 47 -6.64 -0.87 -10.01
N SER A 48 -5.59 -1.70 -9.92
CA SER A 48 -5.38 -2.70 -8.89
C SER A 48 -4.30 -2.23 -7.91
N PHE A 49 -4.52 -2.48 -6.61
CA PHE A 49 -3.67 -1.99 -5.53
C PHE A 49 -3.22 -3.14 -4.63
N ALA A 50 -1.93 -3.24 -4.33
CA ALA A 50 -1.39 -4.16 -3.33
C ALA A 50 -0.86 -3.37 -2.14
N ASP A 51 -1.31 -3.73 -0.93
CA ASP A 51 -0.89 -3.20 0.36
C ASP A 51 -0.01 -4.26 1.03
N ILE A 52 1.30 -4.06 0.97
CA ILE A 52 2.32 -4.98 1.46
C ILE A 52 2.82 -4.49 2.83
N PHE A 53 2.92 -5.38 3.80
CA PHE A 53 3.02 -5.07 5.22
C PHE A 53 1.78 -4.28 5.69
N ALA A 54 0.60 -4.78 5.31
CA ALA A 54 -0.63 -4.01 5.37
C ALA A 54 -1.09 -3.62 6.79
N GLY A 55 -0.68 -4.36 7.83
CA GLY A 55 -1.04 -4.08 9.21
C GLY A 55 -2.56 -3.95 9.43
N THR A 56 -3.06 -2.73 9.55
CA THR A 56 -4.50 -2.46 9.66
C THR A 56 -5.23 -2.45 8.31
N GLY A 57 -4.49 -2.44 7.21
CA GLY A 57 -4.99 -2.32 5.85
C GLY A 57 -5.36 -0.90 5.43
N ALA A 58 -4.83 0.12 6.11
CA ALA A 58 -5.30 1.49 5.90
C ALA A 58 -5.11 2.02 4.47
N MET A 59 -4.01 1.65 3.81
CA MET A 59 -3.74 2.06 2.43
C MET A 59 -4.64 1.31 1.45
N GLY A 60 -4.76 -0.01 1.61
CA GLY A 60 -5.62 -0.83 0.76
C GLY A 60 -7.11 -0.49 0.92
N PHE A 61 -7.61 -0.23 2.15
CA PHE A 61 -8.99 0.21 2.35
C PHE A 61 -9.25 1.62 1.81
N GLU A 62 -8.27 2.51 1.85
CA GLU A 62 -8.36 3.82 1.20
C GLU A 62 -8.46 3.67 -0.33
N ALA A 63 -7.61 2.81 -0.95
CA ALA A 63 -7.67 2.49 -2.37
C ALA A 63 -9.04 1.90 -2.76
N LEU A 64 -9.55 0.96 -1.95
CA LEU A 64 -10.86 0.34 -2.14
C LEU A 64 -11.98 1.38 -2.08
N SER A 65 -11.91 2.30 -1.10
CA SER A 65 -12.87 3.40 -0.94
C SER A 65 -12.87 4.37 -2.12
N ARG A 66 -11.72 4.58 -2.76
CA ARG A 66 -11.56 5.42 -3.95
C ARG A 66 -11.99 4.71 -5.24
N GLY A 67 -12.33 3.43 -5.15
CA GLY A 67 -12.96 2.69 -6.24
C GLY A 67 -12.04 1.69 -6.95
N SER A 68 -10.85 1.37 -6.44
CA SER A 68 -9.96 0.38 -7.05
C SER A 68 -10.69 -0.90 -7.41
N LYS A 69 -10.40 -1.42 -8.61
CA LYS A 69 -11.07 -2.64 -9.11
C LYS A 69 -10.67 -3.90 -8.36
N LYS A 70 -9.46 -3.91 -7.79
CA LYS A 70 -8.90 -5.02 -7.01
C LYS A 70 -7.93 -4.52 -5.97
N VAL A 71 -8.00 -5.09 -4.76
CA VAL A 71 -7.07 -4.76 -3.67
C VAL A 71 -6.57 -6.07 -3.05
N ALA A 72 -5.25 -6.20 -2.90
CA ALA A 72 -4.65 -7.26 -2.10
C ALA A 72 -4.04 -6.68 -0.83
N PHE A 73 -4.25 -7.37 0.28
CA PHE A 73 -3.60 -7.10 1.55
C PHE A 73 -2.65 -8.25 1.87
N VAL A 74 -1.40 -7.94 2.13
CA VAL A 74 -0.38 -8.93 2.51
C VAL A 74 0.19 -8.57 3.86
N ASP A 75 0.06 -9.48 4.82
CA ASP A 75 0.66 -9.36 6.16
C ASP A 75 0.82 -10.74 6.80
N ILE A 76 1.73 -10.85 7.75
CA ILE A 76 1.88 -12.05 8.60
C ILE A 76 0.72 -12.19 9.59
N ASP A 77 0.12 -11.06 10.02
CA ASP A 77 -1.08 -11.01 10.85
C ASP A 77 -2.20 -10.22 10.17
N VAL A 78 -3.20 -10.94 9.71
CA VAL A 78 -4.36 -10.38 9.00
C VAL A 78 -5.58 -10.16 9.88
N ALA A 79 -5.46 -10.26 11.20
CA ALA A 79 -6.60 -10.15 12.13
C ALA A 79 -7.28 -8.78 12.04
N SER A 80 -6.50 -7.69 12.01
CA SER A 80 -7.02 -6.32 11.87
C SER A 80 -7.67 -6.10 10.52
N ILE A 81 -7.07 -6.62 9.44
CA ILE A 81 -7.61 -6.53 8.09
C ILE A 81 -8.98 -7.21 8.02
N ASN A 82 -9.08 -8.46 8.51
CA ASN A 82 -10.32 -9.22 8.52
C ASN A 82 -11.42 -8.51 9.35
N LYS A 83 -11.05 -7.91 10.48
CA LYS A 83 -11.98 -7.13 11.31
C LYS A 83 -12.48 -5.88 10.58
N ASN A 84 -11.60 -5.18 9.87
CA ASN A 84 -11.95 -4.00 9.10
C ASN A 84 -12.77 -4.36 7.85
N LEU A 85 -12.50 -5.50 7.21
CA LEU A 85 -13.19 -5.95 5.99
C LEU A 85 -14.71 -6.13 6.19
N VAL A 86 -15.16 -6.36 7.42
CA VAL A 86 -16.60 -6.41 7.75
C VAL A 86 -17.34 -5.13 7.35
N MET A 87 -16.67 -3.98 7.38
CA MET A 87 -17.25 -2.69 6.98
C MET A 87 -17.30 -2.49 5.46
N PHE A 88 -16.64 -3.37 4.69
CA PHE A 88 -16.50 -3.30 3.24
C PHE A 88 -17.09 -4.53 2.54
N GLN A 89 -18.15 -5.12 3.10
CA GLN A 89 -18.72 -6.38 2.59
C GLN A 89 -19.16 -6.30 1.12
N ASN A 90 -19.65 -5.16 0.68
CA ASN A 90 -20.06 -4.94 -0.71
C ASN A 90 -18.89 -4.97 -1.69
N GLU A 91 -17.66 -4.79 -1.21
CA GLU A 91 -16.44 -4.79 -1.98
C GLU A 91 -15.63 -6.09 -1.85
N LYS A 92 -16.15 -7.08 -1.11
CA LYS A 92 -15.42 -8.32 -0.77
C LYS A 92 -14.94 -9.08 -2.01
N SER A 93 -15.67 -9.04 -3.10
CA SER A 93 -15.29 -9.68 -4.38
C SER A 93 -14.05 -9.05 -5.02
N LYS A 94 -13.70 -7.81 -4.65
CA LYS A 94 -12.51 -7.10 -5.14
C LYS A 94 -11.28 -7.32 -4.25
N VAL A 95 -11.42 -8.02 -3.12
CA VAL A 95 -10.39 -8.11 -2.08
C VAL A 95 -9.75 -9.49 -2.04
N ALA A 96 -8.42 -9.51 -2.00
CA ALA A 96 -7.63 -10.69 -1.66
C ALA A 96 -6.87 -10.42 -0.34
N VAL A 97 -7.04 -11.30 0.65
CA VAL A 97 -6.27 -11.25 1.90
C VAL A 97 -5.26 -12.39 1.89
N VAL A 98 -3.99 -12.05 1.89
CA VAL A 98 -2.87 -13.00 1.78
C VAL A 98 -2.10 -12.98 3.10
N LYS A 99 -2.33 -13.98 3.94
CA LYS A 99 -1.57 -14.17 5.19
C LYS A 99 -0.21 -14.79 4.86
N ARG A 100 0.81 -13.93 4.68
CA ARG A 100 2.15 -14.34 4.27
C ARG A 100 3.21 -13.32 4.67
N ASP A 101 4.45 -13.77 4.82
CA ASP A 101 5.61 -12.89 4.94
C ASP A 101 5.87 -12.18 3.60
N ALA A 102 5.99 -10.85 3.64
CA ALA A 102 6.28 -10.04 2.46
C ALA A 102 7.67 -10.31 1.86
N CYS A 103 8.59 -10.88 2.64
CA CYS A 103 9.89 -11.36 2.15
C CYS A 103 9.83 -12.78 1.55
N ASN A 104 8.61 -13.37 1.42
CA ASN A 104 8.35 -14.66 0.77
C ASN A 104 6.92 -14.68 0.22
N LEU A 105 6.64 -13.80 -0.73
CA LEU A 105 5.28 -13.49 -1.22
C LEU A 105 4.61 -14.67 -1.94
N GLY A 106 5.36 -15.46 -2.68
CA GLY A 106 4.79 -16.42 -3.62
C GLY A 106 4.13 -15.73 -4.81
N VAL A 107 3.47 -16.52 -5.66
CA VAL A 107 2.86 -16.04 -6.90
C VAL A 107 1.73 -15.05 -6.59
N ALA A 108 1.74 -13.93 -7.29
CA ALA A 108 0.71 -12.90 -7.15
C ALA A 108 -0.66 -13.38 -7.65
N PRO A 109 -1.76 -12.97 -7.00
CA PRO A 109 -3.12 -13.26 -7.50
C PRO A 109 -3.43 -12.52 -8.82
N CYS A 110 -2.75 -11.42 -9.08
CA CYS A 110 -2.67 -10.70 -10.36
C CYS A 110 -1.50 -9.73 -10.30
N ALA A 111 -1.13 -9.13 -11.44
CA ALA A 111 -0.23 -7.98 -11.45
C ALA A 111 -0.97 -6.72 -10.96
N PHE A 112 -0.32 -5.91 -10.13
CA PHE A 112 -0.90 -4.71 -9.52
C PHE A 112 -0.33 -3.44 -10.15
N ASP A 113 -1.21 -2.48 -10.47
CA ASP A 113 -0.84 -1.17 -11.00
C ASP A 113 -0.15 -0.30 -9.94
N VAL A 114 -0.53 -0.48 -8.67
CA VAL A 114 0.11 0.17 -7.52
C VAL A 114 0.47 -0.86 -6.48
N VAL A 115 1.72 -0.83 -6.02
CA VAL A 115 2.19 -1.60 -4.87
C VAL A 115 2.67 -0.63 -3.80
N PHE A 116 2.06 -0.67 -2.63
CA PHE A 116 2.46 0.11 -1.46
C PHE A 116 3.13 -0.80 -0.43
N MET A 117 4.21 -0.32 0.17
CA MET A 117 4.95 -1.05 1.20
C MET A 117 5.27 -0.14 2.39
N ASP A 118 4.90 -0.57 3.60
CA ASP A 118 5.26 0.06 4.88
C ASP A 118 5.97 -0.99 5.75
N ALA A 119 7.21 -1.32 5.38
CA ALA A 119 8.00 -2.30 6.12
C ALA A 119 8.46 -1.75 7.48
N PRO A 120 8.58 -2.59 8.51
CA PRO A 120 9.20 -2.18 9.77
C PRO A 120 10.59 -1.60 9.54
N TYR A 121 10.81 -0.35 9.94
CA TYR A 121 12.02 0.44 9.66
C TYR A 121 13.31 -0.23 10.14
N LYS A 122 14.41 0.03 9.44
CA LYS A 122 15.79 -0.39 9.80
C LYS A 122 16.00 -1.90 9.91
N LYS A 123 15.25 -2.70 9.17
CA LYS A 123 15.38 -4.17 9.17
C LYS A 123 15.80 -4.77 7.83
N GLY A 124 16.04 -3.94 6.81
CA GLY A 124 16.37 -4.39 5.44
C GLY A 124 15.26 -5.27 4.83
N LEU A 125 14.00 -5.07 5.27
CA LEU A 125 12.86 -5.85 4.77
C LEU A 125 12.31 -5.27 3.47
N SER A 126 12.46 -3.95 3.27
CA SER A 126 11.99 -3.28 2.07
C SER A 126 12.66 -3.80 0.81
N GLU A 127 13.99 -3.94 0.83
CA GLU A 127 14.78 -4.46 -0.29
C GLU A 127 14.41 -5.91 -0.62
N LYS A 128 14.27 -6.77 0.41
CA LYS A 128 13.85 -8.16 0.22
C LYS A 128 12.45 -8.25 -0.37
N ALA A 129 11.51 -7.46 0.12
CA ALA A 129 10.14 -7.44 -0.40
C ALA A 129 10.09 -6.87 -1.83
N LEU A 130 10.92 -5.87 -2.17
CA LEU A 130 11.04 -5.37 -3.54
C LEU A 130 11.51 -6.46 -4.51
N CYS A 131 12.50 -7.28 -4.13
CA CYS A 131 12.95 -8.43 -4.92
C CYS A 131 11.79 -9.42 -5.14
N GLU A 132 11.06 -9.78 -4.07
CA GLU A 132 9.90 -10.67 -4.17
C GLU A 132 8.80 -10.12 -5.08
N ILE A 133 8.49 -8.82 -4.99
CA ILE A 133 7.50 -8.15 -5.85
C ILE A 133 7.87 -8.30 -7.32
N VAL A 134 9.15 -8.13 -7.67
CA VAL A 134 9.64 -8.28 -9.04
C VAL A 134 9.59 -9.75 -9.49
N GLU A 135 10.23 -10.64 -8.73
CA GLU A 135 10.37 -12.07 -9.08
C GLU A 135 9.03 -12.80 -9.16
N LYS A 136 8.10 -12.49 -8.25
CA LYS A 136 6.80 -13.16 -8.16
C LYS A 136 5.69 -12.45 -8.94
N LYS A 137 6.06 -11.45 -9.76
CA LYS A 137 5.16 -10.74 -10.69
C LYS A 137 3.97 -10.07 -9.99
N TRP A 138 4.22 -9.47 -8.83
CA TRP A 138 3.20 -8.67 -8.12
C TRP A 138 2.94 -7.32 -8.78
N ARG A 139 3.84 -6.84 -9.61
CA ARG A 139 3.73 -5.56 -10.32
C ARG A 139 3.16 -5.71 -11.73
N ALA A 140 2.38 -4.74 -12.19
CA ALA A 140 2.11 -4.52 -13.61
C ALA A 140 3.35 -3.92 -14.31
N GLU A 141 3.42 -4.00 -15.64
CA GLU A 141 4.56 -3.51 -16.44
C GLU A 141 4.83 -2.03 -16.19
N ASP A 142 3.78 -1.18 -16.22
CA ASP A 142 3.85 0.25 -15.92
C ASP A 142 3.49 0.60 -14.46
N GLY A 143 3.57 -0.38 -13.56
CA GLY A 143 3.16 -0.24 -12.17
C GLY A 143 4.07 0.72 -11.39
N ILE A 144 3.49 1.37 -10.39
CA ILE A 144 4.19 2.24 -9.43
C ILE A 144 4.32 1.50 -8.11
N CYS A 145 5.54 1.44 -7.58
CA CYS A 145 5.80 0.99 -6.22
C CYS A 145 6.05 2.18 -5.30
N ILE A 146 5.39 2.21 -4.14
CA ILE A 146 5.61 3.23 -3.12
C ILE A 146 6.20 2.55 -1.90
N VAL A 147 7.36 3.02 -1.47
CA VAL A 147 8.02 2.52 -0.26
C VAL A 147 7.98 3.59 0.81
N ASP A 148 7.36 3.28 1.95
CA ASP A 148 7.41 4.12 3.16
C ASP A 148 8.63 3.72 3.99
N THR A 149 9.46 4.71 4.35
CA THR A 149 10.66 4.53 5.17
C THR A 149 10.73 5.59 6.26
N ALA A 150 11.58 5.36 7.26
CA ALA A 150 11.98 6.43 8.17
C ALA A 150 12.68 7.56 7.39
N ALA A 151 12.58 8.80 7.90
CA ALA A 151 13.08 10.00 7.22
C ALA A 151 14.57 9.94 6.83
N GLU A 152 15.38 9.23 7.61
CA GLU A 152 16.83 9.09 7.42
C GLU A 152 17.21 7.75 6.75
N GLU A 153 16.24 6.93 6.38
CA GLU A 153 16.49 5.64 5.74
C GLU A 153 16.54 5.80 4.22
N ASN A 154 17.50 5.14 3.59
CA ASN A 154 17.58 5.07 2.14
C ASN A 154 17.09 3.69 1.67
N VAL A 155 16.50 3.65 0.51
CA VAL A 155 16.12 2.42 -0.19
C VAL A 155 17.18 2.14 -1.23
N ASP A 156 17.73 0.93 -1.20
CA ASP A 156 18.59 0.44 -2.27
C ASP A 156 17.70 0.07 -3.47
N ILE A 157 17.73 0.93 -4.48
CA ILE A 157 16.88 0.81 -5.67
C ILE A 157 17.63 -0.08 -6.66
N SER A 158 17.05 -1.25 -6.95
CA SER A 158 17.63 -2.16 -7.96
C SER A 158 17.66 -1.52 -9.36
N GLU A 159 18.55 -2.01 -10.23
CA GLU A 159 18.65 -1.57 -11.63
C GLU A 159 17.35 -1.73 -12.44
N GLN A 160 16.39 -2.50 -11.92
CA GLN A 160 15.06 -2.72 -12.53
C GLN A 160 14.03 -1.67 -12.14
N MET A 161 14.41 -0.64 -11.40
CA MET A 161 13.52 0.41 -10.91
C MET A 161 14.14 1.79 -11.08
N ALA A 162 13.33 2.79 -11.37
CA ALA A 162 13.70 4.20 -11.40
C ALA A 162 12.95 4.96 -10.31
N LEU A 163 13.66 5.82 -9.57
CA LEU A 163 13.03 6.79 -8.67
C LEU A 163 12.36 7.88 -9.51
N ILE A 164 11.04 8.03 -9.39
CA ILE A 164 10.27 9.06 -10.09
C ILE A 164 9.89 10.23 -9.20
N ASP A 165 9.72 10.01 -7.89
CA ASP A 165 9.49 11.08 -6.92
C ASP A 165 9.87 10.64 -5.50
N LYS A 166 10.15 11.60 -4.62
CA LYS A 166 10.47 11.36 -3.20
C LYS A 166 9.88 12.46 -2.35
N ARG A 167 9.07 12.11 -1.35
CA ARG A 167 8.38 13.07 -0.48
C ARG A 167 8.58 12.74 0.99
N LYS A 168 8.95 13.77 1.76
CA LYS A 168 9.11 13.68 3.22
C LYS A 168 7.89 14.27 3.94
N TYR A 169 7.31 13.51 4.86
CA TYR A 169 6.19 13.91 5.70
C TYR A 169 6.51 13.60 7.16
N GLY A 170 7.05 14.59 7.87
CA GLY A 170 7.46 14.41 9.26
C GLY A 170 8.60 13.39 9.39
N ALA A 171 8.32 12.28 10.08
CA ALA A 171 9.27 11.20 10.30
C ALA A 171 9.27 10.12 9.20
N ALA A 172 8.40 10.24 8.20
CA ALA A 172 8.25 9.30 7.09
C ALA A 172 8.76 9.87 5.77
N THR A 173 9.30 9.03 4.91
CA THR A 173 9.67 9.37 3.53
C THR A 173 9.05 8.36 2.58
N PHE A 174 8.29 8.84 1.60
CA PHE A 174 7.69 8.02 0.55
C PHE A 174 8.52 8.11 -0.72
N TRP A 175 8.96 6.96 -1.19
CA TRP A 175 9.71 6.79 -2.44
C TRP A 175 8.76 6.25 -3.48
N PHE A 176 8.58 6.98 -4.58
CA PHE A 176 7.77 6.54 -5.72
C PHE A 176 8.71 5.97 -6.78
N LEU A 177 8.58 4.69 -7.03
CA LEU A 177 9.45 3.93 -7.92
C LEU A 177 8.62 3.44 -9.12
N LYS A 178 9.17 3.55 -10.32
CA LYS A 178 8.63 2.91 -11.53
C LYS A 178 9.52 1.73 -11.88
N PHE A 179 8.90 0.63 -12.27
CA PHE A 179 9.64 -0.50 -12.82
C PHE A 179 10.06 -0.20 -14.27
N ILE A 180 11.30 -0.59 -14.63
CA ILE A 180 11.88 -0.38 -15.96
C ILE A 180 11.91 -1.71 -16.71
#